data_35efa9705b8b398745bc6cbe639db235
#
_entry.id   35efa9705b8b398745bc6cbe639db235
#
_cell.length_a   1.000
_cell.length_b   1.000
_cell.length_c   1.000
_cell.angle_alpha   90.00
_cell.angle_beta   90.00
_cell.angle_gamma   90.00
#
_symmetry.space_group_name_H-M   'P 1'
#
loop_
_entity.id
_entity.type
_entity.pdbx_description
1 polymer ?
#
loop_
_entity_poly.entity_id
_entity_poly.type
_entity_poly.pdbx_seq_one_letter_code
_entity_poly.pdbx_strand_id
1 'polypeptide(L)'
;MRGNYRGKIWMQDLYDNARNDIALRDGDRILVEADNRSFTALGATGTQTQVTFEERTITAIEALAQVGGLAAMGADPTGIFVFRDEPEYIARKVLHRDDLHGEQRLIYVLNLTRPNGMFMARDFVIRDGDTFYVTEALYTQFAKVLTALTTTAGTANSLVNATAQNSSN
;
A
#
# COMPACT_ATOMS: atom_id res chain seq x y z
N MET A 1 -33.73 1.07 -6.58
CA MET A 1 -34.29 -0.30 -6.51
C MET A 1 -35.73 -0.24 -6.95
N ARG A 2 -36.14 -1.15 -7.83
CA ARG A 2 -37.53 -1.24 -8.33
C ARG A 2 -37.99 -2.70 -8.20
N GLY A 3 -38.92 -2.96 -7.31
CA GLY A 3 -39.29 -4.34 -6.96
C GLY A 3 -38.08 -5.16 -6.52
N ASN A 4 -37.77 -6.26 -7.21
CA ASN A 4 -36.60 -7.10 -6.94
C ASN A 4 -35.34 -6.67 -7.71
N TYR A 5 -35.46 -5.67 -8.59
CA TYR A 5 -34.29 -5.18 -9.37
C TYR A 5 -33.49 -4.15 -8.56
N ARG A 6 -32.18 -4.36 -8.49
CA ARG A 6 -31.23 -3.44 -7.87
C ARG A 6 -30.18 -3.05 -8.89
N GLY A 7 -29.92 -1.76 -9.01
CA GLY A 7 -28.80 -1.21 -9.76
C GLY A 7 -27.94 -0.36 -8.82
N LYS A 8 -26.63 -0.38 -9.00
CA LYS A 8 -25.70 0.51 -8.35
C LYS A 8 -24.97 1.29 -9.45
N ILE A 9 -24.86 2.59 -9.28
CA ILE A 9 -24.20 3.47 -10.21
C ILE A 9 -23.41 4.52 -9.40
N TRP A 10 -22.29 4.93 -9.91
CA TRP A 10 -21.56 6.06 -9.35
C TRP A 10 -22.27 7.36 -9.71
N MET A 11 -22.30 8.31 -8.79
CA MET A 11 -22.93 9.61 -9.02
C MET A 11 -22.32 10.32 -10.24
N GLN A 12 -21.00 10.23 -10.41
CA GLN A 12 -20.32 10.81 -11.56
C GLN A 12 -20.78 10.20 -12.88
N ASP A 13 -20.92 8.85 -12.97
CA ASP A 13 -21.41 8.18 -14.18
C ASP A 13 -22.86 8.60 -14.54
N LEU A 14 -23.62 9.03 -13.55
CA LEU A 14 -24.97 9.55 -13.78
C LEU A 14 -24.93 10.93 -14.47
N TYR A 15 -23.97 11.77 -14.09
CA TYR A 15 -23.77 13.09 -14.72
C TYR A 15 -23.13 13.00 -16.10
N ASP A 16 -22.16 12.08 -16.26
CA ASP A 16 -21.37 11.98 -17.48
C ASP A 16 -22.11 11.29 -18.62
N ASN A 17 -23.14 10.48 -18.32
CA ASN A 17 -23.84 9.72 -19.34
C ASN A 17 -25.36 9.76 -19.14
N ALA A 18 -26.03 10.54 -19.96
CA ALA A 18 -27.50 10.67 -19.96
C ALA A 18 -28.27 9.35 -20.17
N ARG A 19 -27.62 8.29 -20.68
CA ARG A 19 -28.24 6.95 -20.80
C ARG A 19 -28.44 6.29 -19.44
N ASN A 20 -27.73 6.74 -18.42
CA ASN A 20 -27.88 6.25 -17.05
C ASN A 20 -29.01 6.97 -16.31
N ASP A 21 -29.48 8.10 -16.85
CA ASP A 21 -30.60 8.83 -16.27
C ASP A 21 -31.92 8.12 -16.63
N ILE A 22 -32.54 7.57 -15.61
CA ILE A 22 -33.82 6.84 -15.77
C ILE A 22 -34.93 7.56 -15.02
N ALA A 23 -36.10 7.67 -15.67
CA ALA A 23 -37.29 8.22 -15.02
C ALA A 23 -37.70 7.37 -13.80
N LEU A 24 -37.82 8.04 -12.65
CA LEU A 24 -38.29 7.41 -11.42
C LEU A 24 -39.79 7.13 -11.50
N ARG A 25 -40.23 6.07 -10.86
CA ARG A 25 -41.63 5.65 -10.74
C ARG A 25 -42.03 5.54 -9.29
N ASP A 26 -43.32 5.57 -9.06
CA ASP A 26 -43.85 5.36 -7.71
C ASP A 26 -43.40 3.97 -7.16
N GLY A 27 -42.97 3.97 -5.89
CA GLY A 27 -42.38 2.80 -5.22
C GLY A 27 -40.91 2.55 -5.49
N ASP A 28 -40.22 3.34 -6.32
CA ASP A 28 -38.75 3.28 -6.46
C ASP A 28 -38.06 3.74 -5.18
N ARG A 29 -36.97 3.06 -4.81
CA ARG A 29 -36.12 3.45 -3.70
C ARG A 29 -34.75 3.86 -4.21
N ILE A 30 -34.31 5.05 -3.83
CA ILE A 30 -32.96 5.55 -4.06
C ILE A 30 -32.22 5.53 -2.72
N LEU A 31 -31.04 4.94 -2.71
CA LEU A 31 -30.12 4.97 -1.59
C LEU A 31 -28.83 5.62 -2.07
N VAL A 32 -28.39 6.68 -1.41
CA VAL A 32 -27.12 7.33 -1.66
C VAL A 32 -26.20 7.00 -0.52
N GLU A 33 -25.07 6.39 -0.83
CA GLU A 33 -24.05 5.99 0.15
C GLU A 33 -22.73 6.66 -0.20
N ALA A 34 -21.97 7.07 0.81
CA ALA A 34 -20.59 7.51 0.62
C ALA A 34 -19.70 6.32 0.25
N ASP A 35 -18.64 6.59 -0.52
CA ASP A 35 -17.60 5.61 -0.78
C ASP A 35 -16.69 5.51 0.44
N ASN A 36 -16.74 4.39 1.14
CA ASN A 36 -15.93 4.12 2.34
C ASN A 36 -14.78 3.16 2.05
N ARG A 37 -14.50 2.87 0.77
CA ARG A 37 -13.37 2.01 0.42
C ARG A 37 -12.06 2.62 0.91
N SER A 38 -11.15 1.75 1.35
CA SER A 38 -9.87 2.17 1.89
C SER A 38 -8.81 1.08 1.68
N PHE A 39 -7.55 1.48 1.70
CA PHE A 39 -6.42 0.60 1.81
C PHE A 39 -5.54 0.99 3.00
N THR A 40 -4.72 0.07 3.48
CA THR A 40 -3.80 0.33 4.59
C THR A 40 -2.37 0.35 4.07
N ALA A 41 -1.63 1.43 4.33
CA ALA A 41 -0.21 1.54 3.99
C ALA A 41 0.67 1.38 5.24
N LEU A 42 1.66 0.49 5.15
CA LEU A 42 2.57 0.15 6.24
C LEU A 42 4.02 0.05 5.76
N GLY A 43 4.96 -0.01 6.70
CA GLY A 43 6.39 -0.19 6.45
C GLY A 43 7.11 1.10 6.10
N ALA A 44 8.11 1.03 5.23
CA ALA A 44 8.98 2.16 4.88
C ALA A 44 8.32 3.11 3.86
N THR A 45 7.13 3.62 4.19
CA THR A 45 6.42 4.70 3.48
C THR A 45 6.61 6.02 4.20
N GLY A 46 6.33 7.14 3.53
CA GLY A 46 6.36 8.46 4.17
C GLY A 46 5.42 8.57 5.37
N THR A 47 4.25 7.94 5.28
CA THR A 47 3.26 7.87 6.37
C THR A 47 2.60 6.51 6.40
N GLN A 48 2.53 5.88 7.58
CA GLN A 48 1.81 4.63 7.79
C GLN A 48 0.39 4.97 8.25
N THR A 49 -0.60 4.66 7.43
CA THR A 49 -1.99 5.04 7.69
C THR A 49 -2.97 4.22 6.86
N GLN A 50 -4.25 4.28 7.24
CA GLN A 50 -5.34 3.86 6.39
C GLN A 50 -5.80 5.05 5.54
N VAL A 51 -5.90 4.86 4.24
CA VAL A 51 -6.28 5.87 3.25
C VAL A 51 -7.62 5.51 2.63
N THR A 52 -8.59 6.41 2.73
CA THR A 52 -9.88 6.29 2.05
C THR A 52 -9.74 6.67 0.57
N PHE A 53 -10.44 6.00 -0.31
CA PHE A 53 -10.44 6.34 -1.73
C PHE A 53 -11.18 7.65 -1.98
N GLU A 54 -10.48 8.63 -2.53
CA GLU A 54 -11.08 9.88 -3.00
C GLU A 54 -11.56 9.74 -4.45
N GLU A 55 -10.98 8.80 -5.20
CA GLU A 55 -11.29 8.53 -6.59
C GLU A 55 -11.83 7.13 -6.77
N ARG A 56 -12.48 6.91 -7.93
CA ARG A 56 -13.07 5.62 -8.27
C ARG A 56 -12.05 4.48 -8.32
N THR A 57 -10.86 4.77 -8.80
CA THR A 57 -9.74 3.83 -8.92
C THR A 57 -8.46 4.51 -8.49
N ILE A 58 -7.66 3.80 -7.72
CA ILE A 58 -6.34 4.22 -7.27
C ILE A 58 -5.34 3.16 -7.71
N THR A 59 -4.29 3.56 -8.38
CA THR A 59 -3.20 2.67 -8.78
C THR A 59 -2.16 2.53 -7.66
N ALA A 60 -1.30 1.51 -7.72
CA ALA A 60 -0.27 1.31 -6.71
C ALA A 60 0.71 2.49 -6.63
N ILE A 61 1.00 3.15 -7.76
CA ILE A 61 1.87 4.31 -7.76
C ILE A 61 1.20 5.54 -7.14
N GLU A 62 -0.11 5.73 -7.36
CA GLU A 62 -0.90 6.79 -6.73
C GLU A 62 -1.07 6.54 -5.24
N ALA A 63 -1.35 5.29 -4.83
CA ALA A 63 -1.40 4.89 -3.43
C ALA A 63 -0.08 5.18 -2.71
N LEU A 64 1.05 4.87 -3.35
CA LEU A 64 2.37 5.20 -2.82
C LEU A 64 2.57 6.72 -2.69
N ALA A 65 2.16 7.50 -3.69
CA ALA A 65 2.25 8.96 -3.65
C ALA A 65 1.40 9.58 -2.54
N GLN A 66 0.17 9.08 -2.32
CA GLN A 66 -0.73 9.56 -1.25
C GLN A 66 -0.15 9.38 0.16
N VAL A 67 0.67 8.36 0.37
CA VAL A 67 1.34 8.12 1.67
C VAL A 67 2.74 8.74 1.76
N GLY A 68 3.05 9.68 0.87
CA GLY A 68 4.32 10.43 0.88
C GLY A 68 5.49 9.70 0.23
N GLY A 69 5.20 8.68 -0.59
CA GLY A 69 6.21 7.93 -1.33
C GLY A 69 6.99 6.92 -0.49
N LEU A 70 8.10 6.48 -1.03
CA LEU A 70 9.07 5.65 -0.33
C LEU A 70 9.82 6.51 0.70
N ALA A 71 10.00 6.00 1.91
CA ALA A 71 10.82 6.68 2.91
C ALA A 71 12.24 6.89 2.36
N ALA A 72 12.71 8.16 2.38
CA ALA A 72 13.98 8.55 1.78
C ALA A 72 15.19 7.77 2.33
N MET A 73 15.10 7.36 3.60
CA MET A 73 16.12 6.52 4.23
C MET A 73 15.48 5.19 4.62
N GLY A 74 15.84 4.15 3.88
CA GLY A 74 15.57 2.79 4.29
C GLY A 74 14.48 2.04 3.56
N ALA A 75 13.73 2.65 2.66
CA ALA A 75 12.80 1.91 1.83
C ALA A 75 13.52 1.05 0.78
N ASP A 76 13.01 -0.17 0.58
CA ASP A 76 13.46 -1.05 -0.50
C ASP A 76 12.48 -0.96 -1.68
N PRO A 77 12.87 -0.31 -2.79
CA PRO A 77 12.01 -0.18 -3.96
C PRO A 77 11.77 -1.50 -4.70
N THR A 78 12.48 -2.58 -4.34
CA THR A 78 12.26 -3.93 -4.88
C THR A 78 11.22 -4.73 -4.11
N GLY A 79 10.92 -4.30 -2.88
CA GLY A 79 10.10 -5.02 -1.90
C GLY A 79 8.80 -4.29 -1.58
N ILE A 80 7.99 -3.95 -2.58
CA ILE A 80 6.65 -3.42 -2.37
C ILE A 80 5.64 -4.56 -2.51
N PHE A 81 4.91 -4.85 -1.44
CA PHE A 81 3.95 -5.93 -1.38
C PHE A 81 2.52 -5.40 -1.29
N VAL A 82 1.61 -6.03 -2.02
CA VAL A 82 0.17 -5.81 -1.87
C VAL A 82 -0.46 -7.13 -1.43
N PHE A 83 -0.98 -7.15 -0.21
CA PHE A 83 -1.72 -8.28 0.36
C PHE A 83 -3.19 -8.10 0.02
N ARG A 84 -3.79 -9.13 -0.57
CA ARG A 84 -5.17 -9.08 -1.08
C ARG A 84 -5.85 -10.41 -0.94
N ASP A 85 -7.12 -10.38 -0.55
CA ASP A 85 -8.01 -11.52 -0.65
C ASP A 85 -8.64 -11.54 -2.05
N GLU A 86 -8.31 -12.58 -2.84
CA GLU A 86 -8.79 -12.73 -4.22
C GLU A 86 -9.88 -13.80 -4.32
N PRO A 87 -10.96 -13.54 -5.07
CA PRO A 87 -11.95 -14.55 -5.33
C PRO A 87 -11.36 -15.73 -6.11
N GLU A 88 -11.92 -16.91 -5.89
CA GLU A 88 -11.46 -18.18 -6.45
C GLU A 88 -11.09 -18.12 -7.93
N TYR A 89 -11.96 -17.51 -8.76
CA TYR A 89 -11.77 -17.50 -10.21
C TYR A 89 -10.53 -16.66 -10.63
N ILE A 90 -10.20 -15.60 -9.89
CA ILE A 90 -8.99 -14.80 -10.12
C ILE A 90 -7.77 -15.57 -9.62
N ALA A 91 -7.84 -16.12 -8.41
CA ALA A 91 -6.72 -16.89 -7.83
C ALA A 91 -6.34 -18.08 -8.72
N ARG A 92 -7.31 -18.83 -9.21
CA ARG A 92 -7.06 -19.92 -10.18
C ARG A 92 -6.35 -19.44 -11.44
N LYS A 93 -6.80 -18.31 -11.99
CA LYS A 93 -6.20 -17.73 -13.20
C LYS A 93 -4.77 -17.24 -12.96
N VAL A 94 -4.53 -16.56 -11.84
CA VAL A 94 -3.22 -15.97 -11.51
C VAL A 94 -2.20 -17.04 -11.15
N LEU A 95 -2.61 -18.07 -10.40
CA LEU A 95 -1.71 -19.14 -9.94
C LEU A 95 -1.66 -20.33 -10.89
N HIS A 96 -2.45 -20.33 -11.98
CA HIS A 96 -2.61 -21.45 -12.89
C HIS A 96 -2.93 -22.77 -12.19
N ARG A 97 -3.88 -22.71 -11.22
CA ARG A 97 -4.29 -23.82 -10.37
C ARG A 97 -5.80 -23.96 -10.33
N ASP A 98 -6.32 -25.09 -10.79
CA ASP A 98 -7.75 -25.37 -10.83
C ASP A 98 -8.29 -26.03 -9.55
N ASP A 99 -7.40 -26.47 -8.67
CA ASP A 99 -7.71 -27.13 -7.39
C ASP A 99 -8.06 -26.18 -6.25
N LEU A 100 -7.92 -24.87 -6.47
CA LEU A 100 -8.23 -23.87 -5.45
C LEU A 100 -9.75 -23.70 -5.30
N HIS A 101 -10.21 -23.62 -4.05
CA HIS A 101 -11.60 -23.37 -3.69
C HIS A 101 -11.73 -22.19 -2.74
N GLY A 102 -12.77 -21.39 -2.95
CA GLY A 102 -13.05 -20.22 -2.14
C GLY A 102 -12.04 -19.07 -2.33
N GLU A 103 -12.15 -18.07 -1.48
CA GLU A 103 -11.26 -16.90 -1.47
C GLU A 103 -9.85 -17.29 -1.08
N GLN A 104 -8.84 -16.73 -1.78
CA GLN A 104 -7.43 -17.03 -1.59
C GLN A 104 -6.65 -15.76 -1.22
N ARG A 105 -5.73 -15.89 -0.26
CA ARG A 105 -4.83 -14.80 0.12
C ARG A 105 -3.62 -14.75 -0.80
N LEU A 106 -3.51 -13.69 -1.57
CA LEU A 106 -2.40 -13.48 -2.49
C LEU A 106 -1.51 -12.31 -2.05
N ILE A 107 -0.24 -12.42 -2.39
CA ILE A 107 0.75 -11.37 -2.20
C ILE A 107 1.29 -11.01 -3.59
N TYR A 108 1.02 -9.80 -4.03
CA TYR A 108 1.61 -9.24 -5.24
C TYR A 108 2.88 -8.50 -4.88
N VAL A 109 3.92 -8.70 -5.69
CA VAL A 109 5.23 -8.04 -5.50
C VAL A 109 5.46 -7.06 -6.63
N LEU A 110 5.62 -5.80 -6.28
CA LEU A 110 5.95 -4.72 -7.21
C LEU A 110 7.41 -4.33 -7.00
N ASN A 111 8.21 -4.44 -8.06
CA ASN A 111 9.62 -4.07 -8.06
C ASN A 111 9.82 -2.85 -8.94
N LEU A 112 9.96 -1.66 -8.34
CA LEU A 112 10.08 -0.40 -9.04
C LEU A 112 11.45 -0.18 -9.69
N THR A 113 12.46 -1.02 -9.40
CA THR A 113 13.80 -0.90 -9.99
C THR A 113 13.91 -1.57 -11.36
N ARG A 114 12.92 -2.40 -11.71
CA ARG A 114 12.90 -3.03 -13.05
C ARG A 114 12.41 -2.04 -14.11
N PRO A 115 12.86 -2.14 -15.36
CA PRO A 115 12.50 -1.20 -16.43
C PRO A 115 10.99 -0.99 -16.62
N ASN A 116 10.19 -2.05 -16.47
CA ASN A 116 8.74 -1.99 -16.59
C ASN A 116 8.02 -1.96 -15.21
N GLY A 117 8.75 -1.94 -14.09
CA GLY A 117 8.17 -1.99 -12.75
C GLY A 117 7.27 -0.79 -12.43
N MET A 118 7.69 0.41 -12.83
CA MET A 118 6.90 1.62 -12.70
C MET A 118 5.61 1.58 -13.53
N PHE A 119 5.68 1.02 -14.75
CA PHE A 119 4.48 0.84 -15.59
C PHE A 119 3.53 -0.18 -14.95
N MET A 120 4.06 -1.29 -14.44
CA MET A 120 3.25 -2.27 -13.71
C MET A 120 2.57 -1.65 -12.49
N ALA A 121 3.28 -0.84 -11.70
CA ALA A 121 2.71 -0.17 -10.53
C ALA A 121 1.65 0.87 -10.91
N ARG A 122 1.82 1.54 -12.06
CA ARG A 122 0.81 2.46 -12.62
C ARG A 122 -0.44 1.73 -13.09
N ASP A 123 -0.28 0.52 -13.62
CA ASP A 123 -1.41 -0.26 -14.16
C ASP A 123 -2.05 -1.16 -13.09
N PHE A 124 -1.38 -1.36 -11.94
CA PHE A 124 -1.89 -2.17 -10.84
C PHE A 124 -2.89 -1.38 -9.98
N VAL A 125 -4.17 -1.74 -10.06
CA VAL A 125 -5.24 -1.09 -9.30
C VAL A 125 -5.29 -1.62 -7.88
N ILE A 126 -5.23 -0.72 -6.90
CA ILE A 126 -5.47 -1.00 -5.48
C ILE A 126 -6.97 -1.15 -5.26
N ARG A 127 -7.36 -2.10 -4.40
CA ARG A 127 -8.75 -2.38 -4.07
C ARG A 127 -9.05 -2.14 -2.60
N ASP A 128 -10.35 -2.09 -2.32
CA ASP A 128 -10.83 -2.01 -0.94
C ASP A 128 -10.30 -3.18 -0.09
N GLY A 129 -9.78 -2.86 1.09
CA GLY A 129 -9.21 -3.82 2.02
C GLY A 129 -7.76 -4.24 1.72
N ASP A 130 -7.13 -3.77 0.65
CA ASP A 130 -5.72 -4.07 0.38
C ASP A 130 -4.82 -3.57 1.50
N THR A 131 -3.75 -4.33 1.79
CA THR A 131 -2.63 -3.84 2.58
C THR A 131 -1.41 -3.65 1.68
N PHE A 132 -0.96 -2.41 1.59
CA PHE A 132 0.21 -1.98 0.84
C PHE A 132 1.39 -1.88 1.80
N TYR A 133 2.41 -2.71 1.64
CA TYR A 133 3.54 -2.78 2.54
C TYR A 133 4.86 -2.56 1.80
N VAL A 134 5.64 -1.60 2.25
CA VAL A 134 6.99 -1.32 1.73
C VAL A 134 8.02 -1.86 2.71
N THR A 135 8.92 -2.74 2.23
CA THR A 135 9.99 -3.27 3.07
C THR A 135 11.09 -2.26 3.31
N GLU A 136 11.82 -2.44 4.42
CA GLU A 136 13.06 -1.73 4.67
C GLU A 136 14.22 -2.40 3.93
N ALA A 137 15.12 -1.60 3.38
CA ALA A 137 16.37 -2.10 2.78
C ALA A 137 17.26 -2.71 3.87
N LEU A 138 17.84 -3.87 3.59
CA LEU A 138 18.75 -4.57 4.52
C LEU A 138 19.92 -3.70 4.98
N TYR A 139 20.41 -2.80 4.11
CA TYR A 139 21.49 -1.87 4.44
C TYR A 139 21.17 -0.95 5.62
N THR A 140 19.91 -0.56 5.80
CA THR A 140 19.50 0.34 6.90
C THR A 140 19.57 -0.34 8.25
N GLN A 141 19.31 -1.64 8.31
CA GLN A 141 19.47 -2.41 9.55
C GLN A 141 20.95 -2.52 9.94
N PHE A 142 21.83 -2.78 8.98
CA PHE A 142 23.29 -2.79 9.19
C PHE A 142 23.83 -1.41 9.58
N ALA A 143 23.39 -0.34 8.96
CA ALA A 143 23.80 1.02 9.29
C ALA A 143 23.40 1.40 10.72
N LYS A 144 22.20 1.04 11.19
CA LYS A 144 21.76 1.25 12.57
C LYS A 144 22.64 0.51 13.58
N VAL A 145 23.02 -0.74 13.29
CA VAL A 145 23.91 -1.55 14.13
C VAL A 145 25.33 -0.96 14.13
N LEU A 146 25.85 -0.55 12.98
CA LEU A 146 27.18 0.06 12.87
C LEU A 146 27.25 1.38 13.63
N THR A 147 26.23 2.22 13.53
CA THR A 147 26.14 3.49 14.26
C THR A 147 26.10 3.25 15.77
N ALA A 148 25.35 2.26 16.24
CA ALA A 148 25.33 1.90 17.66
C ALA A 148 26.70 1.41 18.16
N LEU A 149 27.43 0.63 17.37
CA LEU A 149 28.76 0.13 17.71
C LEU A 149 29.83 1.25 17.71
N THR A 150 29.76 2.18 16.78
CA THR A 150 30.71 3.31 16.70
C THR A 150 30.47 4.32 17.80
N THR A 151 29.22 4.51 18.25
CA THR A 151 28.88 5.40 19.36
C THR A 151 29.43 4.85 20.70
N THR A 152 29.36 3.53 20.91
CA THR A 152 29.94 2.87 22.09
C THR A 152 31.47 2.85 22.08
N ALA A 153 32.11 2.73 20.92
CA ALA A 153 33.56 2.79 20.79
C ALA A 153 34.09 4.21 21.04
N GLY A 154 33.32 5.25 20.64
CA GLY A 154 33.68 6.66 20.91
C GLY A 154 33.68 7.02 22.40
N THR A 155 32.73 6.48 23.17
CA THR A 155 32.70 6.69 24.64
C THR A 155 33.79 5.93 25.37
N ALA A 156 34.19 4.75 24.91
CA ALA A 156 35.33 4.01 25.49
C ALA A 156 36.68 4.75 25.27
N ASN A 157 36.89 5.36 24.10
CA ASN A 157 38.09 6.14 23.84
C ASN A 157 38.18 7.43 24.66
N SER A 158 37.06 8.08 24.97
CA SER A 158 37.06 9.27 25.82
C SER A 158 37.38 8.95 27.30
N LEU A 159 37.00 7.77 27.78
CA LEU A 159 37.33 7.30 29.12
C LEU A 159 38.82 6.92 29.25
N VAL A 160 39.40 6.31 28.23
CA VAL A 160 40.86 6.00 28.24
C VAL A 160 41.73 7.25 28.24
N ASN A 161 41.32 8.28 27.50
CA ASN A 161 42.06 9.56 27.49
C ASN A 161 41.91 10.36 28.80
N ALA A 162 40.79 10.26 29.49
CA ALA A 162 40.56 10.89 30.78
C ALA A 162 41.42 10.25 31.92
N THR A 163 41.59 8.93 31.86
CA THR A 163 42.44 8.20 32.83
C THR A 163 43.93 8.41 32.59
N ALA A 164 44.38 8.60 31.35
CA ALA A 164 45.79 8.87 31.01
C ALA A 164 46.25 10.25 31.45
N GLN A 165 45.37 11.26 31.51
CA GLN A 165 45.70 12.60 31.98
C GLN A 165 45.79 12.72 33.52
N ASN A 166 45.17 11.81 34.26
CA ASN A 166 45.15 11.83 35.73
C ASN A 166 46.34 11.10 36.36
N SER A 167 47.13 10.37 35.56
CA SER A 167 48.32 9.63 36.06
C SER A 167 49.66 10.39 35.80
N SER A 168 49.62 11.67 35.36
CA SER A 168 50.78 12.48 35.05
C SER A 168 50.93 13.71 35.96
N ASN A 169 50.33 13.70 37.15
CA ASN A 169 50.47 14.75 38.17
C ASN A 169 51.06 14.18 39.47
#